data_8003803c4e9832fc3cfea1bf1a6466ae
#
_entry.id   8003803c4e9832fc3cfea1bf1a6466ae
#
_cell.length_a   1.000
_cell.length_b   1.000
_cell.length_c   1.000
_cell.angle_alpha   90.00
_cell.angle_beta   90.00
_cell.angle_gamma   90.00
#
_symmetry.space_group_name_H-M   'P 1'
#
loop_
_entity.id
_entity.type
_entity.pdbx_description
1 polymer ?
#
loop_
_entity_poly.entity_id
_entity_poly.type
_entity_poly.pdbx_seq_one_letter_code
_entity_poly.pdbx_strand_id
1 'polypeptide(L)'
;MTTTETLQIQSPPKDQIGAIVTGIDVNELGADAPQWQLLRDAIYRHRLIVIRDQQLDESQYVECARKLGRPQVYFQSNYHHPNHPEIFVSSNIAENGQKVGVARTGHYWHTDCSFEQQPLSWTSIYPQVFPHDARGTLYIDMEKVYRKLPDHLRDLVDDAVVIHAGQLRYKVQASDIDRSLQELLDRINEEVPPVRHPAVIEHPVTGEKILYLNRGFSVAIEGLSHEENTAKLAELFEFIERPEHIHEHAWSEGDLIIWDNRFLIHMSTAVKPGQHSKSYRIGIYDDHPFYRGLVR
;
A
#
# COMPACT_ATOMS: atom_id res chain seq x y z
N MET A 1 28.51 -27.47 1.49
CA MET A 1 27.44 -27.97 0.61
C MET A 1 26.22 -27.14 0.97
N THR A 2 26.01 -26.06 0.27
CA THR A 2 24.79 -25.23 0.38
C THR A 2 23.66 -26.01 -0.28
N THR A 3 22.76 -26.56 0.51
CA THR A 3 21.50 -27.06 0.01
C THR A 3 20.79 -25.85 -0.61
N THR A 4 20.68 -25.83 -1.93
CA THR A 4 19.83 -24.90 -2.65
C THR A 4 18.40 -25.22 -2.22
N GLU A 5 17.91 -24.54 -1.19
CA GLU A 5 16.51 -24.64 -0.83
C GLU A 5 15.69 -24.19 -2.04
N THR A 6 14.71 -24.98 -2.41
CA THR A 6 13.87 -24.70 -3.56
C THR A 6 12.76 -23.75 -3.11
N LEU A 7 12.53 -22.67 -3.86
CA LEU A 7 11.42 -21.75 -3.63
C LEU A 7 10.11 -22.52 -3.41
N GLN A 8 9.47 -22.26 -2.30
CA GLN A 8 8.17 -22.80 -1.94
C GLN A 8 7.18 -21.66 -1.72
N ILE A 9 6.00 -21.78 -2.28
CA ILE A 9 4.90 -20.83 -2.09
C ILE A 9 3.76 -21.58 -1.41
N GLN A 10 3.59 -21.34 -0.13
CA GLN A 10 2.50 -21.90 0.65
C GLN A 10 1.28 -20.99 0.55
N SER A 11 0.25 -21.47 -0.16
CA SER A 11 -1.03 -20.77 -0.27
C SER A 11 -1.70 -20.62 1.10
N PRO A 12 -2.44 -19.52 1.30
CA PRO A 12 -3.21 -19.34 2.54
C PRO A 12 -4.35 -20.39 2.61
N PRO A 13 -4.93 -20.61 3.80
CA PRO A 13 -6.18 -21.33 3.93
C PRO A 13 -7.26 -20.72 3.02
N LYS A 14 -8.29 -21.55 2.71
CA LYS A 14 -9.41 -21.10 1.88
C LYS A 14 -10.03 -19.82 2.47
N ASP A 15 -10.36 -18.88 1.60
CA ASP A 15 -10.96 -17.57 1.92
C ASP A 15 -10.06 -16.57 2.67
N GLN A 16 -8.82 -16.93 2.95
CA GLN A 16 -7.80 -15.99 3.43
C GLN A 16 -6.99 -15.38 2.29
N ILE A 17 -6.15 -14.37 2.60
CA ILE A 17 -5.21 -13.74 1.69
C ILE A 17 -3.78 -13.96 2.19
N GLY A 18 -2.82 -13.79 1.29
CA GLY A 18 -1.40 -13.84 1.62
C GLY A 18 -0.82 -15.25 1.54
N ALA A 19 0.26 -15.39 0.78
CA ALA A 19 1.04 -16.62 0.71
C ALA A 19 2.39 -16.42 1.40
N ILE A 20 2.88 -17.48 2.03
CA ILE A 20 4.22 -17.51 2.62
C ILE A 20 5.19 -18.07 1.61
N VAL A 21 6.27 -17.34 1.36
CA VAL A 21 7.36 -17.74 0.45
C VAL A 21 8.60 -18.05 1.29
N THR A 22 9.16 -19.24 1.08
CA THR A 22 10.38 -19.72 1.75
C THR A 22 11.34 -20.35 0.75
N GLY A 23 12.58 -20.65 1.18
CA GLY A 23 13.57 -21.34 0.36
C GLY A 23 14.25 -20.47 -0.69
N ILE A 24 14.20 -19.13 -0.53
CA ILE A 24 14.94 -18.19 -1.34
C ILE A 24 15.53 -17.05 -0.51
N ASP A 25 16.73 -16.62 -0.88
CA ASP A 25 17.25 -15.29 -0.56
C ASP A 25 17.13 -14.44 -1.84
N VAL A 26 16.34 -13.36 -1.78
CA VAL A 26 16.12 -12.52 -2.98
C VAL A 26 17.37 -11.79 -3.43
N ASN A 27 18.34 -11.60 -2.53
CA ASN A 27 19.63 -10.99 -2.86
C ASN A 27 20.53 -11.91 -3.70
N GLU A 28 20.36 -13.22 -3.57
CA GLU A 28 21.11 -14.21 -4.35
C GLU A 28 20.51 -14.48 -5.73
N LEU A 29 19.31 -13.99 -6.00
CA LEU A 29 18.64 -14.18 -7.29
C LEU A 29 19.27 -13.31 -8.38
N GLY A 30 19.75 -13.95 -9.44
CA GLY A 30 20.19 -13.25 -10.66
C GLY A 30 19.08 -12.38 -11.27
N ALA A 31 19.47 -11.42 -12.10
CA ALA A 31 18.53 -10.48 -12.72
C ALA A 31 17.42 -11.18 -13.51
N ASP A 32 17.78 -12.24 -14.24
CA ASP A 32 16.88 -12.99 -15.11
C ASP A 32 16.38 -14.29 -14.46
N ALA A 33 16.49 -14.40 -13.14
CA ALA A 33 16.07 -15.60 -12.43
C ALA A 33 14.55 -15.82 -12.60
N PRO A 34 14.10 -17.04 -12.99
CA PRO A 34 12.68 -17.33 -13.20
C PRO A 34 11.83 -17.15 -11.93
N GLN A 35 12.46 -17.16 -10.76
CA GLN A 35 11.81 -16.92 -9.47
C GLN A 35 11.12 -15.55 -9.40
N TRP A 36 11.64 -14.52 -10.07
CA TRP A 36 11.00 -13.21 -10.12
C TRP A 36 9.62 -13.28 -10.76
N GLN A 37 9.45 -14.07 -11.83
CA GLN A 37 8.13 -14.25 -12.43
C GLN A 37 7.20 -15.03 -11.50
N LEU A 38 7.70 -16.06 -10.82
CA LEU A 38 6.90 -16.81 -9.84
C LEU A 38 6.43 -15.91 -8.69
N LEU A 39 7.27 -14.98 -8.23
CA LEU A 39 6.89 -14.00 -7.20
C LEU A 39 5.81 -13.04 -7.71
N ARG A 40 5.95 -12.50 -8.93
CA ARG A 40 4.90 -11.66 -9.54
C ARG A 40 3.56 -12.40 -9.66
N ASP A 41 3.59 -13.61 -10.17
CA ASP A 41 2.39 -14.45 -10.32
C ASP A 41 1.75 -14.75 -8.95
N ALA A 42 2.58 -14.95 -7.92
CA ALA A 42 2.11 -15.15 -6.55
C ALA A 42 1.45 -13.90 -5.97
N ILE A 43 1.98 -12.69 -6.22
CA ILE A 43 1.36 -11.42 -5.81
C ILE A 43 -0.03 -11.29 -6.44
N TYR A 44 -0.16 -11.47 -7.75
CA TYR A 44 -1.46 -11.40 -8.43
C TYR A 44 -2.45 -12.44 -7.92
N ARG A 45 -1.98 -13.66 -7.68
CA ARG A 45 -2.82 -14.78 -7.28
C ARG A 45 -3.28 -14.70 -5.83
N HIS A 46 -2.37 -14.30 -4.92
CA HIS A 46 -2.59 -14.35 -3.48
C HIS A 46 -2.81 -12.97 -2.85
N ARG A 47 -2.77 -11.87 -3.64
CA ARG A 47 -2.91 -10.46 -3.26
C ARG A 47 -1.78 -9.93 -2.39
N LEU A 48 -1.17 -10.81 -1.59
CA LEU A 48 -0.12 -10.54 -0.62
C LEU A 48 0.83 -11.73 -0.60
N ILE A 49 2.13 -11.49 -0.58
CA ILE A 49 3.16 -12.48 -0.29
C ILE A 49 4.04 -12.00 0.85
N VAL A 50 4.52 -12.93 1.64
CA VAL A 50 5.53 -12.71 2.68
C VAL A 50 6.70 -13.61 2.40
N ILE A 51 7.84 -13.03 2.00
CA ILE A 51 9.09 -13.75 1.78
C ILE A 51 9.84 -13.73 3.11
N ARG A 52 10.04 -14.92 3.69
CA ARG A 52 10.61 -15.09 5.02
C ARG A 52 12.13 -15.03 5.01
N ASP A 53 12.70 -14.74 6.18
CA ASP A 53 14.12 -14.89 6.51
C ASP A 53 15.07 -14.07 5.62
N GLN A 54 14.62 -12.90 5.14
CA GLN A 54 15.42 -12.01 4.31
C GLN A 54 16.35 -11.13 5.17
N GLN A 55 17.59 -10.94 4.69
CA GLN A 55 18.57 -10.04 5.30
C GLN A 55 19.11 -9.09 4.23
N LEU A 56 18.43 -7.96 4.06
CA LEU A 56 18.72 -6.98 3.02
C LEU A 56 19.25 -5.68 3.65
N ASP A 57 20.33 -5.14 3.10
CA ASP A 57 20.66 -3.74 3.28
C ASP A 57 19.77 -2.86 2.39
N GLU A 58 19.88 -1.55 2.54
CA GLU A 58 19.04 -0.59 1.81
C GLU A 58 19.22 -0.68 0.30
N SER A 59 20.46 -0.87 -0.18
CA SER A 59 20.77 -1.01 -1.61
C SER A 59 20.17 -2.29 -2.17
N GLN A 60 20.30 -3.40 -1.47
CA GLN A 60 19.74 -4.70 -1.83
C GLN A 60 18.20 -4.67 -1.85
N TYR A 61 17.59 -3.97 -0.89
CA TYR A 61 16.14 -3.78 -0.86
C TYR A 61 15.62 -2.97 -2.07
N VAL A 62 16.32 -1.90 -2.45
CA VAL A 62 16.01 -1.14 -3.67
C VAL A 62 16.18 -2.00 -4.92
N GLU A 63 17.27 -2.78 -5.03
CA GLU A 63 17.50 -3.67 -6.16
C GLU A 63 16.41 -4.76 -6.26
N CYS A 64 15.99 -5.35 -5.15
CA CYS A 64 14.87 -6.28 -5.12
C CYS A 64 13.59 -5.63 -5.70
N ALA A 65 13.27 -4.41 -5.27
CA ALA A 65 12.11 -3.68 -5.81
C ALA A 65 12.24 -3.42 -7.33
N ARG A 66 13.45 -3.11 -7.84
CA ARG A 66 13.72 -2.91 -9.27
C ARG A 66 13.54 -4.19 -10.10
N LYS A 67 13.76 -5.38 -9.53
CA LYS A 67 13.49 -6.66 -10.20
C LYS A 67 11.99 -6.95 -10.31
N LEU A 68 11.20 -6.42 -9.40
CA LEU A 68 9.74 -6.56 -9.45
C LEU A 68 9.09 -5.55 -10.38
N GLY A 69 9.61 -4.32 -10.46
CA GLY A 69 9.09 -3.26 -11.31
C GLY A 69 9.84 -1.95 -11.14
N ARG A 70 9.23 -0.82 -11.44
CA ARG A 70 9.85 0.51 -11.29
C ARG A 70 9.53 1.09 -9.90
N PRO A 71 10.54 1.30 -9.02
CA PRO A 71 10.32 1.94 -7.73
C PRO A 71 9.81 3.38 -7.86
N GLN A 72 8.94 3.78 -6.95
CA GLN A 72 8.49 5.16 -6.79
C GLN A 72 9.49 5.94 -5.92
N VAL A 73 9.71 7.19 -6.26
CA VAL A 73 10.21 8.20 -5.32
C VAL A 73 9.01 9.02 -4.88
N TYR A 74 8.66 8.94 -3.59
CA TYR A 74 7.49 9.62 -3.06
C TYR A 74 7.65 11.13 -3.15
N PHE A 75 6.59 11.89 -3.43
CA PHE A 75 6.67 13.33 -3.68
C PHE A 75 7.15 14.17 -2.48
N GLN A 76 6.90 13.73 -1.24
CA GLN A 76 7.38 14.41 -0.04
C GLN A 76 8.75 13.87 0.41
N SER A 77 9.80 14.69 0.30
CA SER A 77 11.18 14.30 0.59
C SER A 77 11.46 14.00 2.07
N ASN A 78 10.63 14.50 2.99
CA ASN A 78 10.76 14.20 4.42
C ASN A 78 10.51 12.73 4.78
N TYR A 79 9.97 11.94 3.85
CA TYR A 79 9.83 10.50 3.99
C TYR A 79 11.02 9.71 3.44
N HIS A 80 11.89 10.34 2.63
CA HIS A 80 12.96 9.63 1.95
C HIS A 80 14.03 9.14 2.92
N HIS A 81 14.57 7.96 2.63
CA HIS A 81 15.84 7.53 3.21
C HIS A 81 16.97 8.45 2.70
N PRO A 82 17.93 8.87 3.54
CA PRO A 82 18.95 9.86 3.14
C PRO A 82 19.77 9.49 1.90
N ASN A 83 20.07 8.21 1.71
CA ASN A 83 20.90 7.72 0.61
C ASN A 83 20.09 7.01 -0.50
N HIS A 84 18.83 6.66 -0.25
CA HIS A 84 17.97 5.88 -1.16
C HIS A 84 16.57 6.51 -1.20
N PRO A 85 16.33 7.52 -2.03
CA PRO A 85 15.06 8.26 -2.03
C PRO A 85 13.84 7.41 -2.42
N GLU A 86 14.05 6.24 -3.02
CA GLU A 86 13.00 5.26 -3.30
C GLU A 86 12.45 4.62 -2.02
N ILE A 87 13.24 4.62 -0.94
CA ILE A 87 12.81 4.09 0.35
C ILE A 87 12.05 5.16 1.12
N PHE A 88 10.77 4.94 1.31
CA PHE A 88 9.92 5.69 2.22
C PHE A 88 10.14 5.16 3.65
N VAL A 89 10.58 6.02 4.57
CA VAL A 89 10.87 5.67 5.95
C VAL A 89 9.71 6.04 6.87
N SER A 90 9.10 5.03 7.49
CA SER A 90 8.16 5.21 8.59
C SER A 90 8.89 4.94 9.92
N SER A 91 9.13 5.98 10.73
CA SER A 91 9.94 5.83 11.94
C SER A 91 9.53 6.81 13.04
N ASN A 92 9.55 6.34 14.29
CA ASN A 92 9.50 7.20 15.48
C ASN A 92 10.85 7.25 16.23
N ILE A 93 11.93 6.78 15.59
CA ILE A 93 13.28 6.72 16.15
C ILE A 93 14.11 7.87 15.58
N ALA A 94 14.89 8.53 16.44
CA ALA A 94 15.91 9.47 15.99
C ALA A 94 17.23 8.73 15.80
N GLU A 95 17.91 8.97 14.68
CA GLU A 95 19.23 8.43 14.35
C GLU A 95 20.27 9.53 14.48
N ASN A 96 21.29 9.33 15.32
CA ASN A 96 22.31 10.34 15.62
C ASN A 96 21.72 11.73 16.01
N GLY A 97 20.61 11.72 16.73
CA GLY A 97 19.90 12.93 17.15
C GLY A 97 19.05 13.60 16.05
N GLN A 98 19.01 13.03 14.85
CA GLN A 98 18.21 13.55 13.74
C GLN A 98 16.99 12.65 13.47
N LYS A 99 15.89 13.29 13.12
CA LYS A 99 14.68 12.59 12.68
C LYS A 99 14.89 12.08 11.25
N VAL A 100 14.81 10.76 11.05
CA VAL A 100 14.80 10.13 9.72
C VAL A 100 13.40 9.58 9.48
N GLY A 101 12.76 10.04 8.40
CA GLY A 101 11.40 9.64 8.05
C GLY A 101 10.32 10.27 8.93
N VAL A 102 9.11 9.75 8.84
CA VAL A 102 7.90 10.29 9.47
C VAL A 102 7.23 9.24 10.35
N ALA A 103 6.86 9.66 11.55
CA ALA A 103 6.14 8.81 12.50
C ALA A 103 4.62 8.80 12.21
N ARG A 104 3.94 7.73 12.67
CA ARG A 104 2.49 7.58 12.61
C ARG A 104 1.94 7.66 11.19
N THR A 105 2.53 6.88 10.28
CA THR A 105 2.05 6.71 8.91
C THR A 105 1.09 5.54 8.83
N GLY A 106 0.07 5.64 7.94
CA GLY A 106 -0.82 4.53 7.63
C GLY A 106 -1.75 4.04 8.74
N HIS A 107 -2.07 4.87 9.77
CA HIS A 107 -3.01 4.54 10.85
C HIS A 107 -4.48 4.75 10.46
N TYR A 108 -4.83 4.54 9.22
CA TYR A 108 -6.18 4.64 8.67
C TYR A 108 -6.27 3.73 7.45
N TRP A 109 -7.47 3.26 7.12
CA TRP A 109 -7.69 2.43 5.94
C TRP A 109 -7.40 3.19 4.66
N HIS A 110 -6.48 2.70 3.84
CA HIS A 110 -6.07 3.34 2.60
C HIS A 110 -5.48 2.34 1.60
N THR A 111 -5.46 2.76 0.35
CA THR A 111 -4.61 2.23 -0.71
C THR A 111 -3.49 3.23 -0.92
N ASP A 112 -2.26 2.76 -1.02
CA ASP A 112 -1.11 3.63 -1.28
C ASP A 112 -1.27 4.39 -2.59
N CYS A 113 -1.09 5.71 -2.52
CA CYS A 113 -1.08 6.63 -3.67
C CYS A 113 -2.33 6.57 -4.56
N SER A 114 -3.50 6.19 -4.01
CA SER A 114 -4.76 6.22 -4.78
C SER A 114 -5.17 7.62 -5.23
N PHE A 115 -4.53 8.65 -4.70
CA PHE A 115 -4.67 10.07 -5.08
C PHE A 115 -3.75 10.48 -6.24
N GLU A 116 -2.99 9.57 -6.82
CA GLU A 116 -2.17 9.81 -8.00
C GLU A 116 -2.93 9.42 -9.28
N GLN A 117 -2.64 10.13 -10.39
CA GLN A 117 -3.20 9.81 -11.71
C GLN A 117 -2.84 8.38 -12.14
N GLN A 118 -1.65 7.93 -11.77
CA GLN A 118 -1.19 6.54 -11.93
C GLN A 118 -0.90 5.98 -10.55
N PRO A 119 -1.86 5.31 -9.90
CA PRO A 119 -1.65 4.72 -8.59
C PRO A 119 -0.60 3.62 -8.59
N LEU A 120 -0.03 3.33 -7.42
CA LEU A 120 0.96 2.27 -7.24
C LEU A 120 0.36 0.89 -7.43
N SER A 121 1.01 0.07 -8.27
CA SER A 121 0.60 -1.32 -8.46
C SER A 121 0.82 -2.13 -7.20
N TRP A 122 2.03 -2.08 -6.64
CA TRP A 122 2.41 -2.85 -5.46
C TRP A 122 3.07 -1.96 -4.41
N THR A 123 2.99 -2.40 -3.18
CA THR A 123 3.79 -1.88 -2.08
C THR A 123 4.58 -3.01 -1.46
N SER A 124 5.85 -2.74 -1.20
CA SER A 124 6.74 -3.58 -0.42
C SER A 124 7.00 -2.92 0.94
N ILE A 125 6.93 -3.68 2.03
CA ILE A 125 7.40 -3.27 3.36
C ILE A 125 8.47 -4.23 3.85
N TYR A 126 9.53 -3.65 4.43
CA TYR A 126 10.59 -4.37 5.09
C TYR A 126 10.74 -3.82 6.51
N PRO A 127 10.16 -4.50 7.54
CA PRO A 127 10.25 -4.09 8.94
C PRO A 127 11.70 -4.08 9.44
N GLN A 128 12.11 -3.03 10.16
CA GLN A 128 13.47 -2.85 10.67
C GLN A 128 13.53 -2.96 12.19
N VAL A 129 12.67 -2.19 12.87
CA VAL A 129 12.54 -2.18 14.33
C VAL A 129 11.07 -2.17 14.66
N PHE A 130 10.62 -3.10 15.47
CA PHE A 130 9.21 -3.18 15.87
C PHE A 130 9.03 -3.98 17.17
N PRO A 131 7.98 -3.70 17.95
CA PRO A 131 7.60 -4.52 19.09
C PRO A 131 7.01 -5.85 18.59
N HIS A 132 7.61 -6.98 18.97
CA HIS A 132 7.27 -8.31 18.48
C HIS A 132 5.87 -8.80 18.91
N ASP A 133 5.29 -8.18 19.94
CA ASP A 133 4.00 -8.57 20.51
C ASP A 133 2.78 -7.86 19.92
N ALA A 134 2.97 -6.86 19.07
CA ALA A 134 1.87 -5.98 18.71
C ALA A 134 2.02 -5.24 17.36
N ARG A 135 2.94 -5.61 16.49
CA ARG A 135 3.15 -4.87 15.24
C ARG A 135 2.83 -5.72 14.02
N GLY A 136 2.03 -5.14 13.14
CA GLY A 136 1.61 -5.79 11.91
C GLY A 136 0.91 -4.82 10.98
N THR A 137 0.28 -5.38 9.97
CA THR A 137 -0.57 -4.67 9.01
C THR A 137 -1.91 -5.39 8.89
N LEU A 138 -2.97 -4.62 8.93
CA LEU A 138 -4.33 -5.07 8.67
C LEU A 138 -4.63 -4.85 7.20
N TYR A 139 -5.32 -5.80 6.57
CA TYR A 139 -5.69 -5.78 5.16
C TYR A 139 -7.18 -6.09 4.99
N ILE A 140 -7.80 -5.51 3.97
CA ILE A 140 -9.13 -5.87 3.49
C ILE A 140 -9.04 -6.13 1.98
N ASP A 141 -9.53 -7.29 1.54
CA ASP A 141 -9.62 -7.68 0.13
C ASP A 141 -10.86 -7.06 -0.51
N MET A 142 -10.64 -6.02 -1.32
CA MET A 142 -11.70 -5.21 -1.90
C MET A 142 -12.46 -5.91 -3.05
N GLU A 143 -11.89 -6.98 -3.63
CA GLU A 143 -12.60 -7.88 -4.54
C GLU A 143 -13.66 -8.69 -3.77
N LYS A 144 -13.28 -9.26 -2.61
CA LYS A 144 -14.22 -10.00 -1.76
C LYS A 144 -15.29 -9.09 -1.18
N VAL A 145 -14.92 -7.86 -0.81
CA VAL A 145 -15.90 -6.84 -0.36
C VAL A 145 -16.87 -6.52 -1.49
N TYR A 146 -16.39 -6.25 -2.71
CA TYR A 146 -17.24 -5.95 -3.86
C TYR A 146 -18.28 -7.06 -4.12
N ARG A 147 -17.86 -8.32 -4.09
CA ARG A 147 -18.79 -9.46 -4.27
C ARG A 147 -19.88 -9.57 -3.21
N LYS A 148 -19.60 -9.06 -2.00
CA LYS A 148 -20.53 -9.10 -0.86
C LYS A 148 -21.36 -7.82 -0.70
N LEU A 149 -21.14 -6.80 -1.54
CA LEU A 149 -21.91 -5.55 -1.46
C LEU A 149 -23.41 -5.84 -1.56
N PRO A 150 -24.23 -5.26 -0.68
CA PRO A 150 -25.69 -5.21 -0.87
C PRO A 150 -26.04 -4.53 -2.19
N ASP A 151 -27.17 -4.92 -2.82
CA ASP A 151 -27.55 -4.43 -4.15
C ASP A 151 -27.57 -2.90 -4.23
N HIS A 152 -28.14 -2.21 -3.24
CA HIS A 152 -28.20 -0.74 -3.23
C HIS A 152 -26.85 -0.03 -3.15
N LEU A 153 -25.82 -0.67 -2.56
CA LEU A 153 -24.44 -0.14 -2.57
C LEU A 153 -23.71 -0.53 -3.86
N ARG A 154 -24.03 -1.69 -4.42
CA ARG A 154 -23.51 -2.12 -5.72
C ARG A 154 -23.98 -1.21 -6.82
N ASP A 155 -25.30 -0.93 -6.88
CA ASP A 155 -25.90 -0.01 -7.85
C ASP A 155 -25.33 1.42 -7.75
N LEU A 156 -24.94 1.82 -6.53
CA LEU A 156 -24.30 3.13 -6.30
C LEU A 156 -22.89 3.21 -6.90
N VAL A 157 -22.12 2.10 -6.90
CA VAL A 157 -20.68 2.13 -7.24
C VAL A 157 -20.36 1.61 -8.63
N ASP A 158 -21.18 0.77 -9.25
CA ASP A 158 -20.82 0.02 -10.47
C ASP A 158 -20.36 0.90 -11.63
N ASP A 159 -21.02 2.05 -11.85
CA ASP A 159 -20.65 3.02 -12.90
C ASP A 159 -20.18 4.37 -12.34
N ALA A 160 -19.94 4.44 -11.03
CA ALA A 160 -19.58 5.68 -10.37
C ALA A 160 -18.09 6.03 -10.56
N VAL A 161 -17.81 7.33 -10.49
CA VAL A 161 -16.47 7.90 -10.42
C VAL A 161 -16.24 8.43 -9.00
N VAL A 162 -15.11 8.06 -8.40
CA VAL A 162 -14.70 8.53 -7.07
C VAL A 162 -13.57 9.53 -7.21
N ILE A 163 -13.68 10.62 -6.45
CA ILE A 163 -12.62 11.63 -6.36
C ILE A 163 -11.71 11.25 -5.19
N HIS A 164 -10.41 11.12 -5.48
CA HIS A 164 -9.37 10.85 -4.50
C HIS A 164 -8.49 12.09 -4.31
N ALA A 165 -8.20 12.43 -3.04
CA ALA A 165 -7.42 13.60 -2.68
C ALA A 165 -6.36 13.29 -1.63
N GLY A 166 -5.09 13.58 -1.95
CA GLY A 166 -3.95 13.37 -1.05
C GLY A 166 -3.80 14.44 0.04
N GLN A 167 -4.35 15.62 -0.18
CA GLN A 167 -4.21 16.80 0.68
C GLN A 167 -4.62 16.58 2.14
N LEU A 168 -5.63 15.73 2.40
CA LEU A 168 -6.10 15.43 3.75
C LEU A 168 -5.08 14.68 4.61
N ARG A 169 -4.06 14.12 3.98
CA ARG A 169 -3.01 13.30 4.61
C ARG A 169 -1.62 13.92 4.49
N TYR A 170 -1.54 15.13 3.95
CA TYR A 170 -0.29 15.86 3.86
C TYR A 170 0.33 16.05 5.25
N LYS A 171 1.62 15.79 5.36
CA LYS A 171 2.41 16.04 6.58
C LYS A 171 3.19 17.32 6.42
N VAL A 172 2.87 18.31 7.25
CA VAL A 172 3.58 19.59 7.29
C VAL A 172 5.08 19.34 7.50
N GLN A 173 5.89 19.96 6.66
CA GLN A 173 7.35 19.88 6.65
C GLN A 173 7.98 21.17 7.22
N ALA A 174 9.26 21.12 7.54
CA ALA A 174 9.98 22.29 8.01
C ALA A 174 9.94 23.47 7.03
N SER A 175 9.93 23.17 5.71
CA SER A 175 9.79 24.16 4.63
C SER A 175 8.42 24.83 4.55
N ASP A 176 7.44 24.36 5.31
CA ASP A 176 6.07 24.90 5.31
C ASP A 176 5.80 25.89 6.43
N ILE A 177 6.72 26.00 7.41
CA ILE A 177 6.49 26.75 8.68
C ILE A 177 6.17 28.23 8.46
N ASP A 178 6.78 28.86 7.45
CA ASP A 178 6.61 30.29 7.16
C ASP A 178 5.47 30.56 6.16
N ARG A 179 4.66 29.56 5.81
CA ARG A 179 3.54 29.70 4.87
C ARG A 179 2.22 29.90 5.61
N SER A 180 1.34 30.67 5.03
CA SER A 180 -0.07 30.70 5.43
C SER A 180 -0.75 29.36 5.09
N LEU A 181 -1.85 29.03 5.78
CA LEU A 181 -2.63 27.84 5.47
C LEU A 181 -3.12 27.83 4.01
N GLN A 182 -3.50 29.01 3.48
CA GLN A 182 -3.98 29.11 2.10
C GLN A 182 -2.86 28.79 1.11
N GLU A 183 -1.68 29.39 1.26
CA GLU A 183 -0.52 29.10 0.41
C GLU A 183 -0.10 27.62 0.45
N LEU A 184 -0.22 26.98 1.62
CA LEU A 184 0.06 25.57 1.77
C LEU A 184 -0.94 24.71 1.02
N LEU A 185 -2.25 25.00 1.15
CA LEU A 185 -3.31 24.27 0.44
C LEU A 185 -3.23 24.45 -1.07
N ASP A 186 -2.96 25.67 -1.55
CA ASP A 186 -2.80 25.96 -2.97
C ASP A 186 -1.63 25.17 -3.55
N ARG A 187 -0.48 25.17 -2.87
CA ARG A 187 0.69 24.38 -3.28
C ARG A 187 0.40 22.87 -3.30
N ILE A 188 -0.26 22.35 -2.29
CA ILE A 188 -0.60 20.92 -2.24
C ILE A 188 -1.55 20.57 -3.41
N ASN A 189 -2.52 21.42 -3.70
CA ASN A 189 -3.43 21.22 -4.83
C ASN A 189 -2.74 21.30 -6.19
N GLU A 190 -1.69 22.12 -6.32
CA GLU A 190 -0.86 22.18 -7.54
C GLU A 190 0.04 20.94 -7.68
N GLU A 191 0.65 20.50 -6.57
CA GLU A 191 1.59 19.37 -6.55
C GLU A 191 0.87 18.02 -6.65
N VAL A 192 -0.27 17.88 -5.96
CA VAL A 192 -1.07 16.64 -5.89
C VAL A 192 -2.56 17.00 -6.02
N PRO A 193 -3.02 17.36 -7.23
CA PRO A 193 -4.42 17.68 -7.46
C PRO A 193 -5.31 16.47 -7.22
N PRO A 194 -6.57 16.66 -6.79
CA PRO A 194 -7.53 15.56 -6.71
C PRO A 194 -7.69 14.86 -8.06
N VAL A 195 -7.73 13.54 -8.03
CA VAL A 195 -7.85 12.69 -9.22
C VAL A 195 -9.19 11.93 -9.24
N ARG A 196 -9.58 11.47 -10.42
CA ARG A 196 -10.79 10.70 -10.67
C ARG A 196 -10.45 9.28 -11.05
N HIS A 197 -11.03 8.32 -10.34
CA HIS A 197 -10.93 6.91 -10.68
C HIS A 197 -12.32 6.26 -10.68
N PRO A 198 -12.56 5.22 -11.47
CA PRO A 198 -13.78 4.42 -11.33
C PRO A 198 -13.91 3.88 -9.91
N ALA A 199 -15.11 3.87 -9.35
CA ALA A 199 -15.37 3.25 -8.05
C ALA A 199 -15.20 1.73 -8.08
N VAL A 200 -15.39 1.12 -9.27
CA VAL A 200 -15.11 -0.30 -9.54
C VAL A 200 -14.10 -0.38 -10.68
N ILE A 201 -12.96 -0.96 -10.39
CA ILE A 201 -11.89 -1.19 -11.38
C ILE A 201 -11.84 -2.66 -11.80
N GLU A 202 -11.34 -2.95 -13.00
CA GLU A 202 -11.03 -4.29 -13.45
C GLU A 202 -9.52 -4.51 -13.40
N HIS A 203 -9.09 -5.55 -12.67
CA HIS A 203 -7.67 -5.88 -12.54
C HIS A 203 -7.06 -6.25 -13.90
N PRO A 204 -5.93 -5.64 -14.32
CA PRO A 204 -5.42 -5.80 -15.68
C PRO A 204 -4.94 -7.22 -16.01
N VAL A 205 -4.54 -7.99 -14.99
CA VAL A 205 -4.00 -9.34 -15.16
C VAL A 205 -5.07 -10.40 -14.90
N THR A 206 -5.80 -10.31 -13.77
CA THR A 206 -6.76 -11.35 -13.38
C THR A 206 -8.17 -11.14 -13.94
N GLY A 207 -8.51 -9.91 -14.36
CA GLY A 207 -9.85 -9.55 -14.86
C GLY A 207 -10.92 -9.44 -13.78
N GLU A 208 -10.55 -9.55 -12.50
CA GLU A 208 -11.48 -9.45 -11.39
C GLU A 208 -11.95 -8.00 -11.18
N LYS A 209 -13.23 -7.82 -10.85
CA LYS A 209 -13.78 -6.52 -10.47
C LYS A 209 -13.51 -6.23 -8.99
N ILE A 210 -13.04 -5.03 -8.72
CA ILE A 210 -12.56 -4.63 -7.40
C ILE A 210 -13.17 -3.28 -7.03
N LEU A 211 -13.72 -3.16 -5.83
CA LEU A 211 -14.15 -1.89 -5.28
C LEU A 211 -12.93 -1.00 -4.97
N TYR A 212 -12.83 0.14 -5.66
CA TYR A 212 -11.65 1.01 -5.57
C TYR A 212 -11.97 2.34 -4.89
N LEU A 213 -12.17 2.28 -3.60
CA LEU A 213 -12.30 3.44 -2.72
C LEU A 213 -11.79 3.11 -1.31
N ASN A 214 -11.40 4.13 -0.57
CA ASN A 214 -10.86 3.98 0.77
C ASN A 214 -11.08 5.25 1.60
N ARG A 215 -11.21 5.11 2.91
CA ARG A 215 -11.42 6.22 3.86
C ARG A 215 -10.28 7.24 3.85
N GLY A 216 -9.07 6.83 3.50
CA GLY A 216 -7.90 7.67 3.54
C GLY A 216 -7.93 8.81 2.53
N PHE A 217 -8.41 8.51 1.32
CA PHE A 217 -8.26 9.41 0.18
C PHE A 217 -9.52 9.63 -0.64
N SER A 218 -10.54 8.77 -0.54
CA SER A 218 -11.80 8.95 -1.27
C SER A 218 -12.64 10.03 -0.60
N VAL A 219 -12.88 11.14 -1.30
CA VAL A 219 -13.52 12.34 -0.73
C VAL A 219 -14.91 12.59 -1.28
N ALA A 220 -15.23 12.09 -2.48
CA ALA A 220 -16.55 12.23 -3.08
C ALA A 220 -16.82 11.17 -4.14
N ILE A 221 -18.08 10.84 -4.34
CA ILE A 221 -18.62 10.18 -5.54
C ILE A 221 -19.16 11.29 -6.42
N GLU A 222 -18.71 11.33 -7.68
CA GLU A 222 -19.10 12.41 -8.61
C GLU A 222 -20.61 12.43 -8.87
N GLY A 223 -21.18 13.61 -8.98
CA GLY A 223 -22.62 13.79 -9.22
C GLY A 223 -23.50 13.79 -7.98
N LEU A 224 -22.98 13.41 -6.81
CA LEU A 224 -23.73 13.50 -5.55
C LEU A 224 -23.53 14.87 -4.88
N SER A 225 -24.56 15.36 -4.18
CA SER A 225 -24.45 16.52 -3.29
C SER A 225 -23.50 16.24 -2.12
N HIS A 226 -23.09 17.28 -1.40
CA HIS A 226 -22.24 17.12 -0.23
C HIS A 226 -22.89 16.26 0.87
N GLU A 227 -24.18 16.43 1.10
CA GLU A 227 -24.94 15.67 2.10
C GLU A 227 -25.03 14.18 1.70
N GLU A 228 -25.37 13.90 0.45
CA GLU A 228 -25.42 12.54 -0.09
C GLU A 228 -24.05 11.87 -0.03
N ASN A 229 -22.97 12.56 -0.41
CA ASN A 229 -21.61 12.05 -0.32
C ASN A 229 -21.24 11.68 1.10
N THR A 230 -21.54 12.55 2.08
CA THR A 230 -21.25 12.28 3.49
C THR A 230 -21.95 11.01 3.96
N ALA A 231 -23.25 10.85 3.63
CA ALA A 231 -24.03 9.69 4.03
C ALA A 231 -23.57 8.41 3.30
N LYS A 232 -23.40 8.47 1.98
CA LYS A 232 -23.09 7.30 1.15
C LYS A 232 -21.67 6.78 1.35
N LEU A 233 -20.69 7.67 1.47
CA LEU A 233 -19.31 7.27 1.80
C LEU A 233 -19.23 6.68 3.21
N ALA A 234 -19.97 7.25 4.19
CA ALA A 234 -20.00 6.68 5.54
C ALA A 234 -20.57 5.26 5.53
N GLU A 235 -21.69 5.02 4.83
CA GLU A 235 -22.33 3.70 4.68
C GLU A 235 -21.38 2.68 4.00
N LEU A 236 -20.70 3.09 2.92
CA LEU A 236 -19.73 2.25 2.22
C LEU A 236 -18.55 1.88 3.14
N PHE A 237 -17.95 2.85 3.82
CA PHE A 237 -16.82 2.58 4.71
C PHE A 237 -17.22 1.72 5.90
N GLU A 238 -18.41 1.91 6.46
CA GLU A 238 -18.92 1.05 7.53
C GLU A 238 -19.08 -0.40 7.08
N PHE A 239 -19.54 -0.62 5.83
CA PHE A 239 -19.60 -1.96 5.25
C PHE A 239 -18.22 -2.56 4.99
N ILE A 240 -17.31 -1.78 4.38
CA ILE A 240 -15.96 -2.23 4.02
C ILE A 240 -15.16 -2.64 5.26
N GLU A 241 -15.19 -1.82 6.30
CA GLU A 241 -14.34 -1.95 7.50
C GLU A 241 -14.90 -2.92 8.56
N ARG A 242 -15.86 -3.78 8.21
CA ARG A 242 -16.40 -4.80 9.11
C ARG A 242 -15.34 -5.78 9.55
N PRO A 243 -15.33 -6.23 10.83
CA PRO A 243 -14.34 -7.15 11.36
C PRO A 243 -14.14 -8.44 10.54
N GLU A 244 -15.21 -8.95 9.94
CA GLU A 244 -15.18 -10.17 9.12
C GLU A 244 -14.46 -10.01 7.78
N HIS A 245 -14.13 -8.78 7.38
CA HIS A 245 -13.35 -8.49 6.19
C HIS A 245 -11.86 -8.31 6.47
N ILE A 246 -11.50 -8.15 7.76
CA ILE A 246 -10.15 -7.79 8.16
C ILE A 246 -9.27 -9.04 8.27
N HIS A 247 -8.16 -9.00 7.59
CA HIS A 247 -7.06 -9.95 7.74
C HIS A 247 -5.86 -9.24 8.38
N GLU A 248 -5.34 -9.81 9.47
CA GLU A 248 -4.15 -9.30 10.13
C GLU A 248 -2.93 -10.14 9.79
N HIS A 249 -1.84 -9.48 9.38
CA HIS A 249 -0.53 -10.08 9.26
C HIS A 249 0.39 -9.46 10.32
N ALA A 250 0.75 -10.25 11.33
CA ALA A 250 1.76 -9.88 12.32
C ALA A 250 3.15 -9.97 11.69
N TRP A 251 3.98 -8.93 11.88
CA TRP A 251 5.34 -8.90 11.34
C TRP A 251 6.27 -9.85 12.10
N SER A 252 7.15 -10.50 11.37
CA SER A 252 8.27 -11.26 11.90
C SER A 252 9.59 -10.67 11.40
N GLU A 253 10.66 -10.91 12.13
CA GLU A 253 12.01 -10.49 11.71
C GLU A 253 12.36 -11.15 10.37
N GLY A 254 12.94 -10.36 9.45
CA GLY A 254 13.30 -10.83 8.12
C GLY A 254 12.12 -10.96 7.14
N ASP A 255 10.91 -10.51 7.52
CA ASP A 255 9.79 -10.50 6.58
C ASP A 255 9.98 -9.42 5.50
N LEU A 256 9.97 -9.83 4.24
CA LEU A 256 9.77 -8.94 3.09
C LEU A 256 8.32 -9.14 2.62
N ILE A 257 7.48 -8.16 2.90
CA ILE A 257 6.03 -8.23 2.67
C ILE A 257 5.71 -7.42 1.42
N ILE A 258 4.99 -8.02 0.45
CA ILE A 258 4.62 -7.35 -0.80
C ILE A 258 3.14 -7.60 -1.09
N TRP A 259 2.39 -6.55 -1.42
CA TRP A 259 0.96 -6.69 -1.75
C TRP A 259 0.56 -5.88 -2.98
N ASP A 260 -0.54 -6.30 -3.60
CA ASP A 260 -1.16 -5.60 -4.71
C ASP A 260 -2.16 -4.55 -4.20
N ASN A 261 -1.88 -3.29 -4.47
CA ASN A 261 -2.68 -2.14 -4.07
C ASN A 261 -4.02 -2.05 -4.82
N ARG A 262 -4.20 -2.80 -5.90
CA ARG A 262 -5.49 -2.88 -6.59
C ARG A 262 -6.49 -3.63 -5.73
N PHE A 263 -6.05 -4.74 -5.13
CA PHE A 263 -6.89 -5.61 -4.32
C PHE A 263 -7.04 -5.17 -2.88
N LEU A 264 -5.98 -4.61 -2.28
CA LEU A 264 -5.92 -4.45 -0.83
C LEU A 264 -5.91 -2.99 -0.39
N ILE A 265 -6.90 -2.63 0.43
CA ILE A 265 -6.71 -1.52 1.36
C ILE A 265 -6.05 -2.04 2.62
N HIS A 266 -5.26 -1.20 3.28
CA HIS A 266 -4.51 -1.61 4.46
C HIS A 266 -4.45 -0.51 5.53
N MET A 267 -4.11 -0.93 6.75
CA MET A 267 -3.90 -0.05 7.89
C MET A 267 -2.81 -0.62 8.79
N SER A 268 -1.89 0.21 9.25
CA SER A 268 -0.88 -0.23 10.19
C SER A 268 -1.45 -0.37 11.61
N THR A 269 -1.07 -1.43 12.35
CA THR A 269 -1.41 -1.56 13.76
C THR A 269 -0.74 -0.45 14.59
N ALA A 270 -1.36 -0.08 15.71
CA ALA A 270 -0.85 0.98 16.56
C ALA A 270 0.45 0.59 17.27
N VAL A 271 1.35 1.56 17.42
CA VAL A 271 2.54 1.45 18.29
C VAL A 271 2.21 2.11 19.62
N LYS A 272 2.36 1.37 20.72
CA LYS A 272 2.08 1.89 22.08
C LYS A 272 3.07 3.00 22.45
N PRO A 273 2.68 3.95 23.32
CA PRO A 273 3.60 4.96 23.83
C PRO A 273 4.86 4.32 24.42
N GLY A 274 6.03 4.85 24.08
CA GLY A 274 7.33 4.36 24.53
C GLY A 274 7.92 3.19 23.72
N GLN A 275 7.16 2.60 22.81
CA GLN A 275 7.70 1.57 21.90
C GLN A 275 8.31 2.22 20.65
N HIS A 276 9.35 1.58 20.14
CA HIS A 276 10.05 1.98 18.92
C HIS A 276 9.53 1.20 17.71
N SER A 277 9.41 1.89 16.56
CA SER A 277 9.07 1.27 15.29
C SER A 277 9.74 2.00 14.15
N LYS A 278 10.39 1.23 13.26
CA LYS A 278 10.96 1.67 12.00
C LYS A 278 10.65 0.64 10.93
N SER A 279 10.13 1.06 9.80
CA SER A 279 9.97 0.22 8.61
C SER A 279 10.38 0.98 7.37
N TYR A 280 10.91 0.25 6.41
CA TYR A 280 11.15 0.70 5.05
C TYR A 280 9.99 0.29 4.16
N ARG A 281 9.57 1.18 3.27
CA ARG A 281 8.54 0.92 2.27
C ARG A 281 9.03 1.37 0.90
N ILE A 282 8.78 0.57 -0.13
CA ILE A 282 8.96 0.97 -1.53
C ILE A 282 7.65 0.74 -2.26
N GLY A 283 7.15 1.78 -2.92
CA GLY A 283 6.07 1.67 -3.89
C GLY A 283 6.62 1.21 -5.23
N ILE A 284 5.92 0.33 -5.92
CA ILE A 284 6.39 -0.30 -7.15
C ILE A 284 5.30 -0.19 -8.22
N TYR A 285 5.65 0.30 -9.41
CA TYR A 285 4.84 0.23 -10.61
C TYR A 285 5.25 -1.04 -11.39
N ASP A 286 4.30 -1.93 -11.62
CA ASP A 286 4.50 -3.07 -12.48
C ASP A 286 4.38 -2.70 -13.97
N ASP A 287 4.50 -3.68 -14.87
CA ASP A 287 4.46 -3.46 -16.32
C ASP A 287 3.03 -3.29 -16.88
N HIS A 288 2.00 -3.38 -16.02
CA HIS A 288 0.60 -3.26 -16.39
C HIS A 288 0.02 -1.87 -16.03
N PRO A 289 -1.02 -1.38 -16.72
CA PRO A 289 -1.80 -0.24 -16.22
C PRO A 289 -2.40 -0.59 -14.85
N PHE A 290 -2.66 0.40 -14.02
CA PHE A 290 -3.21 0.13 -12.69
C PHE A 290 -4.55 -0.61 -12.76
N TYR A 291 -5.42 -0.22 -13.69
CA TYR A 291 -6.64 -0.97 -14.03
C TYR A 291 -6.84 -1.00 -15.55
N ARG A 292 -7.66 -1.94 -16.02
CA ARG A 292 -7.97 -2.06 -17.45
C ARG A 292 -8.65 -0.79 -17.97
N GLY A 293 -8.08 -0.18 -18.99
CA GLY A 293 -8.58 1.06 -19.60
C GLY A 293 -7.92 2.35 -19.08
N LEU A 294 -7.09 2.29 -18.03
CA LEU A 294 -6.27 3.46 -17.66
C LEU A 294 -5.20 3.70 -18.73
N VAL A 295 -5.23 4.89 -19.34
CA VAL A 295 -4.21 5.33 -20.30
C VAL A 295 -2.99 5.81 -19.54
N ARG A 296 -1.81 5.29 -19.90
CA ARG A 296 -0.50 5.66 -19.31
C ARG A 296 0.00 7.00 -19.88
#